data_3fb202f50355fe4bab212374af8e5f96
#
_entry.id   3fb202f50355fe4bab212374af8e5f96
#
_cell.length_a   1.000
_cell.length_b   1.000
_cell.length_c   1.000
_cell.angle_alpha   90.00
_cell.angle_beta   90.00
_cell.angle_gamma   90.00
#
_symmetry.space_group_name_H-M   'P 1'
#
loop_
_entity.id
_entity.type
_entity.pdbx_description
1 polymer ?
#
loop_
_entity_poly.entity_id
_entity_poly.type
_entity_poly.pdbx_seq_one_letter_code
_entity_poly.pdbx_strand_id
1 'polypeptide(L)'
;KPGDYIRIYEINPQVTQIAEKPFTYVARSQAKVDIVMGDGRLSMESEPPQNFDFLIMDAFSSDAVPVHLLTTEAFAIYQRHLKPDGVILVNISNRYLDLRPVVENAARVFGFQTYNIDSEDGGIDEEDGGWWFYAASWMVLSRNLEFMAKDALRLAASPPVAPRADIPLWTDDYTSMFKILK
;
A
#
# COMPACT_ATOMS: atom_id res chain seq x y z
N LYS A 1 -19.95 -2.11 -0.38
CA LYS A 1 -21.33 -2.30 -0.89
C LYS A 1 -21.74 -3.76 -0.73
N PRO A 2 -23.04 -4.14 -0.92
CA PRO A 2 -23.47 -5.52 -0.85
C PRO A 2 -22.69 -6.38 -1.85
N GLY A 3 -22.24 -7.56 -1.40
CA GLY A 3 -21.46 -8.50 -2.22
C GLY A 3 -19.96 -8.29 -2.22
N ASP A 4 -19.47 -7.17 -1.72
CA ASP A 4 -18.04 -6.97 -1.55
C ASP A 4 -17.53 -7.78 -0.34
N TYR A 5 -16.28 -8.22 -0.41
CA TYR A 5 -15.55 -8.87 0.67
C TYR A 5 -14.30 -8.04 1.01
N ILE A 6 -14.15 -7.70 2.26
CA ILE A 6 -13.02 -6.94 2.78
C ILE A 6 -12.32 -7.79 3.84
N ARG A 7 -11.03 -8.02 3.66
CA ARG A 7 -10.20 -8.71 4.64
C ARG A 7 -9.15 -7.74 5.16
N ILE A 8 -9.12 -7.55 6.46
CA ILE A 8 -8.22 -6.63 7.15
C ILE A 8 -7.26 -7.46 7.98
N TYR A 9 -5.96 -7.26 7.78
CA TYR A 9 -4.92 -7.82 8.65
C TYR A 9 -4.47 -6.73 9.60
N GLU A 10 -4.66 -6.93 10.89
CA GLU A 10 -4.36 -5.94 11.93
C GLU A 10 -3.54 -6.58 13.06
N ILE A 11 -2.38 -6.00 13.32
CA ILE A 11 -1.46 -6.53 14.34
C ILE A 11 -1.80 -6.03 15.76
N ASN A 12 -2.47 -4.87 15.87
CA ASN A 12 -2.77 -4.26 17.14
C ASN A 12 -4.24 -4.51 17.58
N PRO A 13 -4.49 -5.33 18.60
CA PRO A 13 -5.85 -5.63 19.05
C PRO A 13 -6.61 -4.40 19.57
N GLN A 14 -5.92 -3.34 19.98
CA GLN A 14 -6.56 -2.10 20.41
C GLN A 14 -7.17 -1.35 19.22
N VAL A 15 -6.52 -1.38 18.06
CA VAL A 15 -7.05 -0.78 16.83
C VAL A 15 -8.36 -1.48 16.43
N THR A 16 -8.40 -2.81 16.48
CA THR A 16 -9.61 -3.58 16.20
C THR A 16 -10.74 -3.20 17.16
N GLN A 17 -10.46 -3.10 18.47
CA GLN A 17 -11.46 -2.70 19.45
C GLN A 17 -12.02 -1.28 19.19
N ILE A 18 -11.15 -0.36 18.78
CA ILE A 18 -11.56 1.02 18.43
C ILE A 18 -12.41 1.01 17.16
N ALA A 19 -12.02 0.25 16.14
CA ALA A 19 -12.75 0.15 14.89
C ALA A 19 -14.16 -0.44 15.06
N GLU A 20 -14.34 -1.37 16.01
CA GLU A 20 -15.61 -2.06 16.24
C GLU A 20 -16.56 -1.31 17.21
N LYS A 21 -16.04 -0.54 18.16
CA LYS A 21 -16.84 0.07 19.23
C LYS A 21 -17.10 1.56 19.05
N PRO A 22 -16.05 2.45 19.09
CA PRO A 22 -16.28 3.89 18.90
C PRO A 22 -16.65 4.25 17.46
N PHE A 23 -16.04 3.59 16.49
CA PHE A 23 -16.35 3.81 15.08
C PHE A 23 -17.42 2.86 14.57
N THR A 24 -18.22 3.35 13.62
CA THR A 24 -19.39 2.60 13.10
C THR A 24 -19.20 2.09 11.68
N TYR A 25 -18.08 2.39 11.03
CA TYR A 25 -17.87 2.06 9.62
C TYR A 25 -17.82 0.53 9.36
N VAL A 26 -17.22 -0.23 10.26
CA VAL A 26 -17.22 -1.71 10.17
C VAL A 26 -18.65 -2.23 10.34
N ALA A 27 -19.32 -1.85 11.43
CA ALA A 27 -20.67 -2.30 11.74
C ALA A 27 -21.74 -1.87 10.73
N ARG A 28 -21.53 -0.73 10.04
CA ARG A 28 -22.43 -0.22 8.99
C ARG A 28 -22.07 -0.69 7.60
N SER A 29 -20.95 -1.39 7.43
CA SER A 29 -20.55 -1.92 6.14
C SER A 29 -21.58 -2.92 5.63
N GLN A 30 -21.95 -2.80 4.37
CA GLN A 30 -22.76 -3.80 3.68
C GLN A 30 -21.91 -4.91 3.04
N ALA A 31 -20.60 -4.75 3.07
CA ALA A 31 -19.65 -5.78 2.67
C ALA A 31 -19.47 -6.81 3.80
N LYS A 32 -19.09 -8.03 3.43
CA LYS A 32 -18.57 -8.97 4.41
C LYS A 32 -17.17 -8.50 4.81
N VAL A 33 -16.98 -8.18 6.10
CA VAL A 33 -15.69 -7.74 6.65
C VAL A 33 -15.15 -8.82 7.57
N ASP A 34 -13.95 -9.33 7.27
CA ASP A 34 -13.20 -10.24 8.14
C ASP A 34 -11.95 -9.52 8.65
N ILE A 35 -11.76 -9.49 9.98
CA ILE A 35 -10.55 -8.96 10.60
C ILE A 35 -9.70 -10.12 11.08
N VAL A 36 -8.48 -10.23 10.57
CA VAL A 36 -7.49 -11.25 10.92
C VAL A 36 -6.45 -10.61 11.81
N MET A 37 -6.38 -11.07 13.06
CA MET A 37 -5.38 -10.57 13.99
C MET A 37 -4.01 -11.16 13.71
N GLY A 38 -3.02 -10.30 13.54
CA GLY A 38 -1.63 -10.67 13.32
C GLY A 38 -0.93 -9.83 12.26
N ASP A 39 0.35 -10.14 12.04
CA ASP A 39 1.12 -9.54 10.97
C ASP A 39 0.52 -9.92 9.60
N GLY A 40 0.32 -8.92 8.74
CA GLY A 40 -0.36 -9.13 7.46
C GLY A 40 0.42 -10.05 6.52
N ARG A 41 1.75 -9.93 6.46
CA ARG A 41 2.58 -10.79 5.64
C ARG A 41 2.57 -12.23 6.13
N LEU A 42 2.83 -12.45 7.43
CA LEU A 42 2.86 -13.79 8.02
C LEU A 42 1.50 -14.49 7.91
N SER A 43 0.42 -13.74 8.08
CA SER A 43 -0.94 -14.26 7.91
C SER A 43 -1.17 -14.71 6.47
N MET A 44 -0.89 -13.85 5.50
CA MET A 44 -1.02 -14.19 4.08
C MET A 44 -0.08 -15.34 3.67
N GLU A 45 1.13 -15.44 4.25
CA GLU A 45 2.06 -16.54 3.96
C GLU A 45 1.46 -17.91 4.30
N SER A 46 0.75 -18.00 5.41
CA SER A 46 0.11 -19.24 5.89
C SER A 46 -1.23 -19.56 5.22
N GLU A 47 -1.86 -18.58 4.58
CA GLU A 47 -3.19 -18.72 3.98
C GLU A 47 -3.16 -19.23 2.53
N PRO A 48 -4.23 -19.89 2.06
CA PRO A 48 -4.41 -20.15 0.63
C PRO A 48 -4.62 -18.86 -0.15
N PRO A 49 -4.36 -18.84 -1.48
CA PRO A 49 -4.60 -17.67 -2.33
C PRO A 49 -6.02 -17.12 -2.16
N GLN A 50 -6.13 -15.82 -1.90
CA GLN A 50 -7.42 -15.15 -1.65
C GLN A 50 -8.07 -14.58 -2.92
N ASN A 51 -7.32 -14.42 -4.00
CA ASN A 51 -7.75 -13.84 -5.27
C ASN A 51 -8.35 -12.43 -5.10
N PHE A 52 -7.62 -11.56 -4.43
CA PHE A 52 -8.02 -10.17 -4.23
C PHE A 52 -8.03 -9.38 -5.54
N ASP A 53 -9.02 -8.51 -5.71
CA ASP A 53 -9.02 -7.47 -6.74
C ASP A 53 -8.05 -6.35 -6.37
N PHE A 54 -8.02 -6.00 -5.07
CA PHE A 54 -7.16 -4.95 -4.51
C PHE A 54 -6.44 -5.47 -3.27
N LEU A 55 -5.15 -5.18 -3.19
CA LEU A 55 -4.36 -5.32 -1.97
C LEU A 55 -3.84 -3.93 -1.59
N ILE A 56 -4.23 -3.45 -0.41
CA ILE A 56 -3.87 -2.12 0.07
C ILE A 56 -2.89 -2.29 1.23
N MET A 57 -1.71 -1.74 1.08
CA MET A 57 -0.67 -1.73 2.10
C MET A 57 -0.56 -0.32 2.70
N ASP A 58 -1.15 -0.18 3.88
CA ASP A 58 -1.09 1.04 4.70
C ASP A 58 -0.71 0.65 6.14
N ALA A 59 0.45 0.01 6.27
CA ALA A 59 0.90 -0.64 7.50
C ALA A 59 1.99 0.14 8.23
N PHE A 60 2.08 1.45 8.00
CA PHE A 60 3.07 2.29 8.64
C PHE A 60 2.57 2.81 9.99
N SER A 61 3.42 2.76 11.01
CA SER A 61 3.18 3.40 12.28
C SER A 61 4.09 4.63 12.38
N SER A 62 3.52 5.83 12.14
CA SER A 62 4.30 7.06 12.05
C SER A 62 5.37 6.95 10.95
N ASP A 63 6.62 7.33 11.23
CA ASP A 63 7.74 7.22 10.28
C ASP A 63 8.45 5.85 10.30
N ALA A 64 7.95 4.88 11.08
CA ALA A 64 8.54 3.54 11.13
C ALA A 64 8.11 2.70 9.92
N VAL A 65 9.08 2.20 9.18
CA VAL A 65 8.86 1.38 8.00
C VAL A 65 8.95 -0.09 8.36
N PRO A 66 7.90 -0.88 8.18
CA PRO A 66 7.95 -2.32 8.34
C PRO A 66 8.67 -2.94 7.12
N VAL A 67 10.00 -2.97 7.18
CA VAL A 67 10.89 -3.34 6.08
C VAL A 67 10.53 -4.69 5.46
N HIS A 68 10.14 -5.67 6.31
CA HIS A 68 9.75 -7.02 5.88
C HIS A 68 8.52 -7.06 4.96
N LEU A 69 7.73 -5.98 4.91
CA LEU A 69 6.61 -5.86 3.98
C LEU A 69 7.02 -5.36 2.58
N LEU A 70 8.26 -4.87 2.42
CA LEU A 70 8.75 -4.27 1.17
C LEU A 70 9.83 -5.12 0.49
N THR A 71 10.06 -6.34 0.95
CA THR A 71 11.02 -7.28 0.35
C THR A 71 10.41 -8.01 -0.85
N THR A 72 11.25 -8.55 -1.72
CA THR A 72 10.81 -9.38 -2.86
C THR A 72 10.01 -10.60 -2.41
N GLU A 73 10.36 -11.20 -1.29
CA GLU A 73 9.65 -12.34 -0.71
C GLU A 73 8.22 -11.94 -0.31
N ALA A 74 8.06 -10.75 0.28
CA ALA A 74 6.74 -10.20 0.57
C ALA A 74 5.91 -9.97 -0.71
N PHE A 75 6.52 -9.40 -1.75
CA PHE A 75 5.82 -9.18 -3.04
C PHE A 75 5.43 -10.51 -3.72
N ALA A 76 6.21 -11.58 -3.56
CA ALA A 76 5.84 -12.91 -4.04
C ALA A 76 4.57 -13.42 -3.34
N ILE A 77 4.45 -13.18 -2.02
CA ILE A 77 3.25 -13.51 -1.26
C ILE A 77 2.06 -12.68 -1.76
N TYR A 78 2.22 -11.36 -1.92
CA TYR A 78 1.15 -10.48 -2.41
C TYR A 78 0.65 -10.90 -3.78
N GLN A 79 1.56 -11.20 -4.71
CA GLN A 79 1.20 -11.69 -6.04
C GLN A 79 0.40 -12.98 -5.99
N ARG A 80 0.72 -13.90 -5.07
CA ARG A 80 -0.02 -15.16 -4.89
C ARG A 80 -1.47 -14.93 -4.47
N HIS A 81 -1.74 -13.84 -3.73
CA HIS A 81 -3.07 -13.50 -3.23
C HIS A 81 -3.88 -12.60 -4.17
N LEU A 82 -3.26 -12.07 -5.21
CA LEU A 82 -3.93 -11.22 -6.19
C LEU A 82 -4.52 -12.04 -7.35
N LYS A 83 -5.59 -11.53 -7.92
CA LYS A 83 -6.03 -11.91 -9.26
C LYS A 83 -4.96 -11.53 -10.29
N PRO A 84 -4.94 -12.15 -11.48
CA PRO A 84 -3.98 -11.80 -12.55
C PRO A 84 -4.02 -10.33 -12.96
N ASP A 85 -5.18 -9.69 -12.88
CA ASP A 85 -5.46 -8.30 -13.19
C ASP A 85 -5.62 -7.41 -11.93
N GLY A 86 -5.30 -7.94 -10.76
CA GLY A 86 -5.41 -7.25 -9.48
C GLY A 86 -4.44 -6.08 -9.34
N VAL A 87 -4.72 -5.23 -8.37
CA VAL A 87 -3.99 -3.98 -8.11
C VAL A 87 -3.43 -4.00 -6.70
N ILE A 88 -2.15 -3.60 -6.56
CA ILE A 88 -1.55 -3.30 -5.26
C ILE A 88 -1.48 -1.78 -5.10
N LEU A 89 -1.91 -1.30 -3.94
CA LEU A 89 -1.74 0.09 -3.51
C LEU A 89 -0.79 0.09 -2.32
N VAL A 90 0.31 0.83 -2.43
CA VAL A 90 1.30 0.93 -1.35
C VAL A 90 1.39 2.37 -0.91
N ASN A 91 1.07 2.63 0.36
CA ASN A 91 1.40 3.90 0.98
C ASN A 91 2.93 3.99 1.13
N ILE A 92 3.53 5.05 0.58
CA ILE A 92 4.97 5.32 0.67
C ILE A 92 5.27 6.64 1.37
N SER A 93 4.25 7.22 2.01
CA SER A 93 4.42 8.45 2.77
C SER A 93 5.43 8.24 3.89
N ASN A 94 6.53 8.96 3.84
CA ASN A 94 7.54 8.94 4.88
C ASN A 94 8.32 10.26 4.88
N ARG A 95 8.59 10.82 6.04
CA ARG A 95 9.28 12.11 6.18
C ARG A 95 10.75 12.02 5.80
N TYR A 96 11.41 10.91 6.13
CA TYR A 96 12.86 10.79 6.09
C TYR A 96 13.37 9.87 4.99
N LEU A 97 12.52 8.97 4.50
CA LEU A 97 12.91 7.92 3.56
C LEU A 97 12.14 8.06 2.25
N ASP A 98 12.86 7.89 1.15
CA ASP A 98 12.28 7.73 -0.19
C ASP A 98 12.04 6.25 -0.48
N LEU A 99 10.82 5.77 -0.22
CA LEU A 99 10.44 4.37 -0.41
C LEU A 99 10.09 4.04 -1.86
N ARG A 100 9.89 5.05 -2.71
CA ARG A 100 9.51 4.86 -4.10
C ARG A 100 10.46 3.91 -4.86
N PRO A 101 11.80 4.11 -4.87
CA PRO A 101 12.68 3.22 -5.62
C PRO A 101 12.70 1.77 -5.10
N VAL A 102 12.42 1.56 -3.81
CA VAL A 102 12.31 0.22 -3.23
C VAL A 102 11.12 -0.51 -3.83
N VAL A 103 9.95 0.12 -3.81
CA VAL A 103 8.71 -0.45 -4.36
C VAL A 103 8.80 -0.62 -5.88
N GLU A 104 9.38 0.36 -6.61
CA GLU A 104 9.60 0.26 -8.07
C GLU A 104 10.51 -0.92 -8.43
N ASN A 105 11.59 -1.15 -7.67
CA ASN A 105 12.49 -2.26 -7.92
C ASN A 105 11.81 -3.61 -7.69
N ALA A 106 11.06 -3.76 -6.60
CA ALA A 106 10.27 -4.96 -6.34
C ALA A 106 9.20 -5.16 -7.43
N ALA A 107 8.44 -4.12 -7.77
CA ALA A 107 7.40 -4.16 -8.81
C ALA A 107 7.96 -4.65 -10.16
N ARG A 108 9.15 -4.18 -10.54
CA ARG A 108 9.81 -4.57 -11.79
C ARG A 108 10.12 -6.06 -11.84
N VAL A 109 10.56 -6.67 -10.74
CA VAL A 109 10.85 -8.12 -10.66
C VAL A 109 9.61 -8.94 -10.98
N PHE A 110 8.44 -8.47 -10.54
CA PHE A 110 7.16 -9.16 -10.74
C PHE A 110 6.37 -8.68 -11.97
N GLY A 111 6.96 -7.83 -12.81
CA GLY A 111 6.35 -7.36 -14.05
C GLY A 111 5.15 -6.41 -13.84
N PHE A 112 5.06 -5.75 -12.70
CA PHE A 112 4.07 -4.70 -12.48
C PHE A 112 4.48 -3.39 -13.17
N GLN A 113 3.52 -2.71 -13.79
CA GLN A 113 3.62 -1.28 -14.07
C GLN A 113 3.31 -0.49 -12.81
N THR A 114 3.91 0.69 -12.67
CA THR A 114 3.77 1.52 -11.48
C THR A 114 3.38 2.96 -11.85
N TYR A 115 2.52 3.56 -11.03
CA TYR A 115 2.33 5.00 -10.95
C TYR A 115 2.55 5.46 -9.51
N ASN A 116 3.19 6.61 -9.34
CA ASN A 116 3.24 7.34 -8.08
C ASN A 116 2.15 8.41 -8.10
N ILE A 117 1.39 8.52 -7.04
CA ILE A 117 0.34 9.53 -6.86
C ILE A 117 0.65 10.26 -5.55
N ASP A 118 1.00 11.52 -5.68
CA ASP A 118 1.25 12.41 -4.55
C ASP A 118 0.04 13.32 -4.37
N SER A 119 -0.57 13.31 -3.18
CA SER A 119 -1.47 14.38 -2.77
C SER A 119 -0.64 15.44 -2.06
N GLU A 120 -0.68 16.65 -2.56
CA GLU A 120 -0.15 17.80 -1.84
C GLU A 120 -1.02 18.07 -0.62
N ASP A 121 -0.43 18.68 0.43
CA ASP A 121 -1.22 19.32 1.48
C ASP A 121 -2.13 20.31 0.75
N GLY A 122 -3.38 19.93 0.59
CA GLY A 122 -4.33 20.78 -0.09
C GLY A 122 -4.28 22.12 0.63
N GLY A 123 -3.87 23.17 -0.07
CA GLY A 123 -3.99 24.53 0.39
C GLY A 123 -5.47 24.88 0.58
N ILE A 124 -6.11 24.15 1.48
CA ILE A 124 -7.44 24.46 1.98
C ILE A 124 -7.20 25.64 2.87
N ASP A 125 -7.73 26.77 2.44
CA ASP A 125 -7.70 28.02 3.18
C ASP A 125 -7.96 27.73 4.67
N GLU A 126 -7.14 28.32 5.55
CA GLU A 126 -7.25 28.15 7.01
C GLU A 126 -8.69 28.41 7.52
N GLU A 127 -9.50 29.11 6.75
CA GLU A 127 -10.92 29.38 7.00
C GLU A 127 -11.82 28.13 6.94
N ASP A 128 -11.49 27.10 6.14
CA ASP A 128 -12.29 25.87 6.00
C ASP A 128 -11.87 24.72 6.94
N GLY A 129 -10.90 24.94 7.82
CA GLY A 129 -10.52 24.00 8.87
C GLY A 129 -9.82 22.74 8.37
N GLY A 130 -9.15 22.78 7.24
CA GLY A 130 -8.48 21.64 6.60
C GLY A 130 -7.24 21.10 7.29
N TRP A 131 -7.06 21.35 8.58
CA TRP A 131 -5.92 20.90 9.39
C TRP A 131 -5.76 19.36 9.48
N TRP A 132 -6.75 18.59 9.02
CA TRP A 132 -6.71 17.11 8.96
C TRP A 132 -6.24 16.57 7.61
N PHE A 133 -5.95 17.41 6.62
CA PHE A 133 -5.46 16.99 5.32
C PHE A 133 -3.94 16.93 5.33
N TYR A 134 -3.39 15.74 5.39
CA TYR A 134 -1.94 15.51 5.30
C TYR A 134 -1.56 15.07 3.90
N ALA A 135 -0.42 15.57 3.41
CA ALA A 135 0.18 15.07 2.20
C ALA A 135 0.40 13.56 2.29
N ALA A 136 0.06 12.84 1.24
CA ALA A 136 0.25 11.41 1.18
C ALA A 136 0.79 11.01 -0.19
N SER A 137 1.68 10.02 -0.19
CA SER A 137 2.25 9.43 -1.40
C SER A 137 1.87 7.97 -1.51
N TRP A 138 1.28 7.60 -2.63
CA TRP A 138 0.84 6.24 -2.90
C TRP A 138 1.43 5.72 -4.19
N MET A 139 1.82 4.46 -4.20
CA MET A 139 2.14 3.76 -5.42
C MET A 139 1.03 2.81 -5.81
N VAL A 140 0.66 2.86 -7.08
CA VAL A 140 -0.31 1.97 -7.73
C VAL A 140 0.46 1.00 -8.60
N LEU A 141 0.29 -0.30 -8.37
CA LEU A 141 0.97 -1.35 -9.11
C LEU A 141 -0.05 -2.29 -9.73
N SER A 142 0.05 -2.56 -11.02
CA SER A 142 -0.77 -3.58 -11.67
C SER A 142 -0.11 -4.12 -12.94
N ARG A 143 -0.49 -5.34 -13.31
CA ARG A 143 -0.17 -5.93 -14.63
C ARG A 143 -1.32 -5.74 -15.62
N ASN A 144 -2.45 -5.22 -15.17
CA ASN A 144 -3.59 -4.91 -16.01
C ASN A 144 -3.32 -3.62 -16.81
N LEU A 145 -2.91 -3.79 -18.07
CA LEU A 145 -2.56 -2.68 -18.96
C LEU A 145 -3.75 -1.75 -19.23
N GLU A 146 -4.96 -2.31 -19.31
CA GLU A 146 -6.18 -1.52 -19.53
C GLU A 146 -6.46 -0.62 -18.31
N PHE A 147 -6.31 -1.17 -17.10
CA PHE A 147 -6.46 -0.40 -15.87
C PHE A 147 -5.40 0.72 -15.80
N MET A 148 -4.12 0.40 -16.08
CA MET A 148 -3.03 1.36 -16.04
C MET A 148 -3.11 2.43 -17.14
N ALA A 149 -3.83 2.15 -18.24
CA ALA A 149 -4.06 3.11 -19.31
C ALA A 149 -5.20 4.11 -19.06
N LYS A 150 -5.96 3.97 -17.96
CA LYS A 150 -7.09 4.87 -17.65
C LYS A 150 -6.61 6.31 -17.46
N ASP A 151 -7.28 7.25 -18.14
CA ASP A 151 -6.93 8.67 -18.11
C ASP A 151 -6.95 9.24 -16.67
N ALA A 152 -7.93 8.86 -15.86
CA ALA A 152 -8.00 9.31 -14.47
C ALA A 152 -6.74 8.94 -13.67
N LEU A 153 -6.18 7.74 -13.89
CA LEU A 153 -4.96 7.30 -13.22
C LEU A 153 -3.73 8.05 -13.75
N ARG A 154 -3.65 8.21 -15.07
CA ARG A 154 -2.54 8.93 -15.73
C ARG A 154 -2.50 10.41 -15.36
N LEU A 155 -3.65 11.06 -15.24
CA LEU A 155 -3.77 12.47 -14.84
C LEU A 155 -3.44 12.69 -13.37
N ALA A 156 -3.73 11.71 -12.51
CA ALA A 156 -3.40 11.76 -11.08
C ALA A 156 -1.92 11.41 -10.81
N ALA A 157 -1.24 10.75 -11.76
CA ALA A 157 0.13 10.31 -11.58
C ALA A 157 1.12 11.46 -11.54
N SER A 158 2.03 11.42 -10.58
CA SER A 158 3.17 12.33 -10.50
C SER A 158 4.12 12.11 -11.69
N PRO A 159 4.89 13.13 -12.08
CA PRO A 159 5.86 12.99 -13.16
C PRO A 159 6.80 11.80 -12.94
N PRO A 160 7.12 11.05 -14.00
CA PRO A 160 8.03 9.91 -13.88
C PRO A 160 9.42 10.38 -13.45
N VAL A 161 10.00 9.66 -12.51
CA VAL A 161 11.38 9.88 -12.06
C VAL A 161 12.28 8.79 -12.64
N ALA A 162 13.53 9.15 -12.94
CA ALA A 162 14.49 8.18 -13.44
C ALA A 162 14.71 7.05 -12.42
N PRO A 163 14.76 5.78 -12.86
CA PRO A 163 15.00 4.65 -11.97
C PRO A 163 16.33 4.79 -11.22
N ARG A 164 16.32 4.50 -9.92
CA ARG A 164 17.48 4.53 -9.04
C ARG A 164 18.22 3.18 -9.08
N ALA A 165 19.16 3.04 -10.04
CA ALA A 165 19.95 1.81 -10.21
C ALA A 165 20.91 1.54 -9.01
N ASP A 166 21.22 2.56 -8.23
CA ASP A 166 22.07 2.48 -7.02
C ASP A 166 21.33 1.91 -5.81
N ILE A 167 20.00 1.82 -5.85
CA ILE A 167 19.18 1.22 -4.80
C ILE A 167 19.08 -0.28 -5.05
N PRO A 168 19.60 -1.11 -4.15
CA PRO A 168 19.52 -2.55 -4.30
C PRO A 168 18.08 -3.03 -4.09
N LEU A 169 17.79 -4.19 -4.68
CA LEU A 169 16.56 -4.91 -4.38
C LEU A 169 16.55 -5.33 -2.91
N TRP A 170 15.47 -5.05 -2.22
CA TRP A 170 15.29 -5.50 -0.85
C TRP A 170 14.83 -6.95 -0.81
N THR A 171 15.50 -7.73 0.01
CA THR A 171 15.18 -9.13 0.30
C THR A 171 15.08 -9.32 1.81
N ASP A 172 14.61 -10.47 2.26
CA ASP A 172 14.57 -10.79 3.69
C ASP A 172 15.98 -10.81 4.32
N ASP A 173 16.99 -11.12 3.50
CA ASP A 173 18.40 -11.17 3.93
C ASP A 173 19.12 -9.82 3.81
N TYR A 174 18.60 -8.89 3.01
CA TYR A 174 19.28 -7.61 2.74
C TYR A 174 18.32 -6.45 2.53
N THR A 175 18.48 -5.43 3.36
CA THR A 175 17.81 -4.14 3.26
C THR A 175 18.76 -3.01 3.61
N SER A 176 18.58 -1.81 3.04
CA SER A 176 19.42 -0.66 3.36
C SER A 176 18.60 0.63 3.34
N MET A 177 18.25 1.12 4.53
CA MET A 177 17.57 2.40 4.69
C MET A 177 18.48 3.59 4.40
N PHE A 178 19.79 3.46 4.61
CA PHE A 178 20.73 4.56 4.36
C PHE A 178 20.77 5.03 2.92
N LYS A 179 20.50 4.15 1.96
CA LYS A 179 20.51 4.48 0.52
C LYS A 179 19.28 5.24 0.07
N ILE A 180 18.23 5.26 0.87
CA ILE A 180 16.95 5.89 0.56
C ILE A 180 16.63 7.06 1.50
N LEU A 181 17.59 7.56 2.24
CA LEU A 181 17.46 8.81 3.01
C LEU A 181 17.20 9.98 2.03
N LYS A 182 16.23 10.84 2.41
CA LYS A 182 15.93 12.10 1.70
C LYS A 182 16.92 13.17 2.01
#